data_7979fb0f954ea7239298ef9f741168a5
#
_entry.id   7979fb0f954ea7239298ef9f741168a5
#
_cell.length_a   1.000
_cell.length_b   1.000
_cell.length_c   1.000
_cell.angle_alpha   90.00
_cell.angle_beta   90.00
_cell.angle_gamma   90.00
#
_symmetry.space_group_name_H-M   'P 1'
#
loop_
_entity.id
_entity.type
_entity.pdbx_description
1 polymer ?
#
loop_
_entity_poly.entity_id
_entity_poly.type
_entity_poly.pdbx_seq_one_letter_code
_entity_poly.pdbx_strand_id
1 'polypeptide(L)'
;MTDPLPYDNPLVTRYAGRPMVELWGPQRKHATWRRLWLALAEAEHELGLTADDGITPRINPEQLAELRAHLDDIDFDRAAEHERRLRHDVMAHIHTLGEVAPLSRSIVHLGATSCYVTDNTDLILMREGLGLVRDRLVGVIDGLARFAEQWKDLPCLGYTHFQPAQLTTVGKRAALWCYDFVLDLHEIEHRIGRLRFRGAKGTTGTQASFLSLFRGDHEKVRKLDQLVARKMGFDEVEPVTGQTYSRKVDTQIVTALAGVCESAHKCGTDLRLLAHEQEIDEPFEAEQVGSSAMAYKRNPMRAERLCSLARFVLGLPAVAAQTAATQWLERTLDDSAARRLVLPQAFLGTDAVLRLLLNVTAGLEVHPAVIARHVGQVLPYMATENLLMAAVAKGGDRQALHEVIRRHSHAATAELKEGASENTLTQRLQTDPAFVGVDVTAALDPARYLGRAPQQVKELLSEVVAPVRSQYAHLLNQSDELAV
;
A
#
# COMPACT_ATOMS: atom_id res chain seq x y z
N MET A 1 35.05 5.33 -10.67
CA MET A 1 34.04 4.26 -10.62
C MET A 1 34.25 3.56 -9.28
N THR A 2 33.32 3.69 -8.36
CA THR A 2 33.35 2.90 -7.10
C THR A 2 33.19 1.43 -7.47
N ASP A 3 34.04 0.55 -6.94
CA ASP A 3 33.87 -0.89 -7.10
C ASP A 3 32.44 -1.26 -6.69
N PRO A 4 31.74 -2.10 -7.48
CA PRO A 4 30.40 -2.50 -7.15
C PRO A 4 30.38 -3.22 -5.79
N LEU A 5 29.47 -2.81 -4.92
CA LEU A 5 29.28 -3.50 -3.65
C LEU A 5 28.96 -4.98 -3.90
N PRO A 6 29.47 -5.92 -3.08
CA PRO A 6 29.27 -7.35 -3.31
C PRO A 6 27.80 -7.80 -3.17
N TYR A 7 26.96 -7.03 -2.47
CA TYR A 7 25.51 -7.24 -2.37
C TYR A 7 24.76 -5.93 -2.55
N ASP A 8 23.65 -6.00 -3.28
CA ASP A 8 22.79 -4.89 -3.62
C ASP A 8 21.34 -5.23 -3.26
N ASN A 9 20.62 -4.29 -2.62
CA ASN A 9 19.23 -4.51 -2.24
C ASN A 9 18.29 -4.24 -3.45
N PRO A 10 17.66 -5.28 -4.01
CA PRO A 10 16.81 -5.12 -5.19
C PRO A 10 15.57 -4.23 -4.96
N LEU A 11 15.11 -4.03 -3.72
CA LEU A 11 14.07 -3.04 -3.46
C LEU A 11 14.55 -1.63 -3.82
N VAL A 12 15.81 -1.32 -3.59
CA VAL A 12 16.41 0.00 -3.87
C VAL A 12 16.75 0.16 -5.34
N THR A 13 17.37 -0.87 -5.95
CA THR A 13 17.98 -0.75 -7.29
C THR A 13 17.07 -1.13 -8.43
N ARG A 14 15.96 -1.85 -8.15
CA ARG A 14 15.10 -2.40 -9.20
C ARG A 14 13.61 -2.06 -9.05
N TYR A 15 13.07 -1.97 -7.83
CA TYR A 15 11.63 -2.06 -7.64
C TYR A 15 10.96 -0.81 -7.09
N ALA A 16 11.48 -0.24 -5.99
CA ALA A 16 10.88 0.93 -5.38
C ALA A 16 11.13 2.21 -6.19
N GLY A 17 10.23 3.16 -6.07
CA GLY A 17 10.34 4.46 -6.70
C GLY A 17 11.39 5.35 -6.03
N ARG A 18 12.04 6.18 -6.83
CA ARG A 18 13.08 7.10 -6.36
C ARG A 18 12.66 7.95 -5.15
N PRO A 19 11.44 8.54 -5.08
CA PRO A 19 11.02 9.31 -3.91
C PRO A 19 11.03 8.51 -2.61
N MET A 20 10.59 7.24 -2.64
CA MET A 20 10.57 6.36 -1.46
C MET A 20 11.99 5.94 -1.08
N VAL A 21 12.85 5.67 -2.04
CA VAL A 21 14.28 5.33 -1.82
C VAL A 21 15.02 6.51 -1.19
N GLU A 22 14.81 7.72 -1.70
CA GLU A 22 15.42 8.95 -1.16
C GLU A 22 14.92 9.25 0.26
N LEU A 23 13.63 9.04 0.53
CA LEU A 23 13.02 9.24 1.85
C LEU A 23 13.70 8.39 2.92
N TRP A 24 13.97 7.11 2.64
CA TRP A 24 14.62 6.19 3.59
C TRP A 24 16.16 6.21 3.49
N GLY A 25 16.71 7.10 2.66
CA GLY A 25 18.14 7.24 2.47
C GLY A 25 18.86 7.95 3.63
N PRO A 26 20.18 7.73 3.76
CA PRO A 26 20.96 8.31 4.86
C PRO A 26 20.95 9.85 4.83
N GLN A 27 20.98 10.48 3.67
CA GLN A 27 20.94 11.94 3.54
C GLN A 27 19.68 12.51 4.20
N ARG A 28 18.51 11.98 3.85
CA ARG A 28 17.22 12.42 4.43
C ARG A 28 17.18 12.21 5.93
N LYS A 29 17.60 11.05 6.39
CA LYS A 29 17.65 10.70 7.81
C LYS A 29 18.47 11.69 8.63
N HIS A 30 19.72 11.93 8.25
CA HIS A 30 20.64 12.74 9.04
C HIS A 30 20.38 14.25 8.88
N ALA A 31 19.92 14.70 7.73
CA ALA A 31 19.39 16.05 7.57
C ALA A 31 18.18 16.30 8.50
N THR A 32 17.32 15.30 8.69
CA THR A 32 16.21 15.38 9.67
C THR A 32 16.72 15.47 11.11
N TRP A 33 17.82 14.78 11.48
CA TRP A 33 18.44 14.94 12.78
C TRP A 33 18.91 16.39 13.01
N ARG A 34 19.55 17.01 12.02
CA ARG A 34 19.99 18.40 12.13
C ARG A 34 18.81 19.37 12.26
N ARG A 35 17.72 19.14 11.52
CA ARG A 35 16.47 19.91 11.67
C ARG A 35 15.87 19.76 13.05
N LEU A 36 15.91 18.57 13.64
CA LEU A 36 15.45 18.31 15.00
C LEU A 36 16.30 19.04 16.05
N TRP A 37 17.63 19.07 15.90
CA TRP A 37 18.51 19.83 16.78
C TRP A 37 18.26 21.34 16.67
N LEU A 38 18.08 21.85 15.46
CA LEU A 38 17.70 23.24 15.24
C LEU A 38 16.35 23.56 15.89
N ALA A 39 15.33 22.73 15.66
CA ALA A 39 13.99 22.91 16.21
C ALA A 39 13.99 22.91 17.75
N LEU A 40 14.82 22.07 18.37
CA LEU A 40 14.99 22.05 19.83
C LEU A 40 15.64 23.35 20.32
N ALA A 41 16.76 23.76 19.72
CA ALA A 41 17.46 24.97 20.12
C ALA A 41 16.62 26.25 19.91
N GLU A 42 15.87 26.31 18.81
CA GLU A 42 14.91 27.41 18.57
C GLU A 42 13.80 27.43 19.63
N ALA A 43 13.22 26.28 19.97
CA ALA A 43 12.16 26.21 20.99
C ALA A 43 12.70 26.56 22.39
N GLU A 44 13.90 26.14 22.73
CA GLU A 44 14.56 26.50 24.00
C GLU A 44 14.87 28.02 24.06
N HIS A 45 15.31 28.61 22.95
CA HIS A 45 15.52 30.04 22.83
C HIS A 45 14.20 30.84 22.99
N GLU A 46 13.17 30.43 22.26
CA GLU A 46 11.82 31.07 22.35
C GLU A 46 11.21 31.03 23.77
N LEU A 47 11.50 29.97 24.51
CA LEU A 47 11.05 29.82 25.91
C LEU A 47 11.96 30.57 26.91
N GLY A 48 12.99 31.25 26.41
CA GLY A 48 13.89 32.06 27.25
C GLY A 48 14.75 31.18 28.15
N LEU A 49 15.38 30.14 27.59
CA LEU A 49 16.38 29.35 28.30
C LEU A 49 17.57 30.22 28.69
N THR A 50 17.93 30.30 29.97
CA THR A 50 19.06 31.08 30.46
C THR A 50 20.24 30.22 30.87
N ALA A 51 21.43 30.84 30.92
CA ALA A 51 22.63 30.28 31.54
C ALA A 51 22.44 30.14 33.06
N ASP A 52 23.45 29.61 33.74
CA ASP A 52 23.39 29.32 35.18
C ASP A 52 23.15 30.57 36.04
N ASP A 53 23.47 31.76 35.53
CA ASP A 53 23.20 33.06 36.16
C ASP A 53 21.70 33.41 36.20
N GLY A 54 20.87 32.72 35.41
CA GLY A 54 19.42 32.96 35.30
C GLY A 54 19.02 34.22 34.55
N ILE A 55 19.98 34.89 33.91
CA ILE A 55 19.79 36.19 33.25
C ILE A 55 20.23 36.10 31.79
N THR A 56 21.43 35.62 31.55
CA THR A 56 22.03 35.56 30.20
C THR A 56 21.34 34.49 29.38
N PRO A 57 20.85 34.82 28.16
CA PRO A 57 20.31 33.81 27.23
C PRO A 57 21.35 32.71 26.96
N ARG A 58 20.94 31.44 27.11
CA ARG A 58 21.79 30.28 26.81
C ARG A 58 22.06 30.09 25.34
N ILE A 59 21.13 30.49 24.51
CA ILE A 59 21.14 30.32 23.05
C ILE A 59 20.94 31.71 22.44
N ASN A 60 21.79 32.06 21.47
CA ASN A 60 21.73 33.34 20.77
C ASN A 60 21.36 33.16 19.27
N PRO A 61 20.94 34.25 18.57
CA PRO A 61 20.54 34.19 17.17
C PRO A 61 21.64 33.72 16.21
N GLU A 62 22.91 34.04 16.49
CA GLU A 62 24.06 33.66 15.64
C GLU A 62 24.24 32.15 15.65
N GLN A 63 24.11 31.50 16.81
CA GLN A 63 24.16 30.04 16.93
C GLN A 63 23.01 29.37 16.13
N LEU A 64 21.80 29.91 16.21
CA LEU A 64 20.66 29.39 15.43
C LEU A 64 20.86 29.57 13.92
N ALA A 65 21.43 30.70 13.50
CA ALA A 65 21.74 30.96 12.10
C ALA A 65 22.80 29.98 11.56
N GLU A 66 23.85 29.71 12.36
CA GLU A 66 24.88 28.73 12.01
C GLU A 66 24.30 27.31 11.88
N LEU A 67 23.48 26.83 12.81
CA LEU A 67 22.81 25.53 12.67
C LEU A 67 21.95 25.44 11.42
N ARG A 68 21.23 26.52 11.09
CA ARG A 68 20.36 26.57 9.90
C ARG A 68 21.16 26.52 8.59
N ALA A 69 22.38 27.06 8.58
CA ALA A 69 23.25 27.01 7.42
C ALA A 69 23.78 25.60 7.10
N HIS A 70 23.80 24.70 8.10
CA HIS A 70 24.42 23.38 8.00
C HIS A 70 23.42 22.21 8.12
N LEU A 71 22.21 22.37 7.58
CA LEU A 71 21.16 21.31 7.69
C LEU A 71 21.41 20.14 6.74
N ASP A 72 21.97 20.38 5.56
CA ASP A 72 22.01 19.39 4.47
C ASP A 72 23.42 18.98 4.04
N ASP A 73 24.47 19.67 4.48
CA ASP A 73 25.88 19.45 4.15
C ASP A 73 26.53 18.37 5.04
N ILE A 74 26.04 17.14 4.97
CA ILE A 74 26.49 16.05 5.85
C ILE A 74 27.74 15.39 5.30
N ASP A 75 28.83 15.45 6.05
CA ASP A 75 30.06 14.69 5.78
C ASP A 75 29.94 13.27 6.36
N PHE A 76 29.56 12.32 5.52
CA PHE A 76 29.37 10.93 5.92
C PHE A 76 30.69 10.22 6.24
N ASP A 77 31.77 10.56 5.56
CA ASP A 77 33.09 9.96 5.82
C ASP A 77 33.61 10.39 7.19
N ARG A 78 33.45 11.67 7.50
CA ARG A 78 33.80 12.20 8.82
C ARG A 78 32.93 11.65 9.93
N ALA A 79 31.61 11.51 9.69
CA ALA A 79 30.71 10.87 10.63
C ALA A 79 31.08 9.41 10.89
N ALA A 80 31.43 8.65 9.86
CA ALA A 80 31.91 7.27 9.99
C ALA A 80 33.22 7.15 10.77
N GLU A 81 34.15 8.11 10.60
CA GLU A 81 35.38 8.16 11.38
C GLU A 81 35.11 8.38 12.88
N HIS A 82 34.24 9.34 13.20
CA HIS A 82 33.80 9.56 14.57
C HIS A 82 33.09 8.34 15.15
N GLU A 83 32.20 7.68 14.40
CA GLU A 83 31.46 6.52 14.86
C GLU A 83 32.35 5.33 15.15
N ARG A 84 33.36 5.06 14.31
CA ARG A 84 34.39 4.03 14.58
C ARG A 84 35.11 4.24 15.90
N ARG A 85 35.38 5.50 16.27
CA ARG A 85 36.06 5.86 17.52
C ARG A 85 35.12 5.85 18.72
N LEU A 86 33.93 6.44 18.58
CA LEU A 86 32.98 6.67 19.67
C LEU A 86 32.05 5.49 19.93
N ARG A 87 31.88 4.62 18.91
CA ARG A 87 30.89 3.51 18.91
C ARG A 87 29.48 3.95 19.18
N HIS A 88 29.12 5.17 18.69
CA HIS A 88 27.81 5.79 18.90
C HIS A 88 27.47 6.73 17.76
N ASP A 89 26.45 6.38 16.97
CA ASP A 89 26.05 7.09 15.75
C ASP A 89 25.60 8.53 16.02
N VAL A 90 24.71 8.76 16.98
CA VAL A 90 24.21 10.11 17.29
C VAL A 90 25.35 11.02 17.75
N MET A 91 26.23 10.53 18.61
CA MET A 91 27.40 11.32 19.06
C MET A 91 28.35 11.63 17.89
N ALA A 92 28.53 10.67 16.97
CA ALA A 92 29.34 10.90 15.77
C ALA A 92 28.81 12.08 14.96
N HIS A 93 27.51 12.13 14.70
CA HIS A 93 26.88 13.23 13.97
C HIS A 93 26.86 14.55 14.74
N ILE A 94 26.76 14.53 16.09
CA ILE A 94 26.93 15.74 16.91
C ILE A 94 28.34 16.32 16.74
N HIS A 95 29.36 15.47 16.79
CA HIS A 95 30.74 15.91 16.59
C HIS A 95 30.98 16.45 15.17
N THR A 96 30.48 15.75 14.15
CA THR A 96 30.59 16.18 12.75
C THR A 96 29.91 17.54 12.53
N LEU A 97 28.71 17.76 13.10
CA LEU A 97 28.05 19.05 13.05
C LEU A 97 28.85 20.13 13.80
N GLY A 98 29.39 19.82 14.99
CA GLY A 98 30.16 20.75 15.78
C GLY A 98 31.50 21.17 15.16
N GLU A 99 32.02 20.45 14.18
CA GLU A 99 33.21 20.82 13.40
C GLU A 99 32.92 21.91 12.36
N VAL A 100 31.72 21.88 11.75
CA VAL A 100 31.28 22.88 10.77
C VAL A 100 30.46 24.01 11.41
N ALA A 101 29.91 23.79 12.61
CA ALA A 101 29.12 24.75 13.38
C ALA A 101 29.71 24.96 14.78
N PRO A 102 30.95 25.53 14.91
CA PRO A 102 31.66 25.62 16.18
C PRO A 102 30.99 26.54 17.21
N LEU A 103 30.31 27.61 16.82
CA LEU A 103 29.56 28.49 17.73
C LEU A 103 28.40 27.77 18.40
N SER A 104 27.77 26.88 17.64
CA SER A 104 26.56 26.18 18.06
C SER A 104 26.86 24.86 18.80
N ARG A 105 28.11 24.41 18.79
CA ARG A 105 28.52 23.12 19.37
C ARG A 105 28.02 22.91 20.80
N SER A 106 27.99 23.96 21.60
CA SER A 106 27.59 23.91 23.04
C SER A 106 26.09 23.79 23.26
N ILE A 107 25.26 24.01 22.24
CA ILE A 107 23.80 24.01 22.35
C ILE A 107 23.15 22.85 21.58
N VAL A 108 23.91 22.15 20.74
CA VAL A 108 23.40 20.97 20.02
C VAL A 108 23.04 19.87 21.02
N HIS A 109 21.83 19.30 20.89
CA HIS A 109 21.36 18.17 21.69
C HIS A 109 21.19 18.47 23.19
N LEU A 110 20.99 19.73 23.57
CA LEU A 110 20.92 20.15 24.96
C LEU A 110 19.71 19.51 25.66
N GLY A 111 19.93 18.86 26.80
CA GLY A 111 18.88 18.14 27.55
C GLY A 111 18.32 16.87 26.88
N ALA A 112 18.70 16.59 25.63
CA ALA A 112 18.15 15.50 24.85
C ALA A 112 18.89 14.16 25.06
N THR A 113 18.27 13.09 24.62
CA THR A 113 18.85 11.74 24.49
C THR A 113 18.80 11.32 23.00
N SER A 114 19.56 10.30 22.62
CA SER A 114 19.64 9.82 21.23
C SER A 114 18.28 9.57 20.59
N CYS A 115 17.30 9.04 21.35
CA CYS A 115 15.94 8.80 20.85
C CYS A 115 15.16 10.09 20.55
N TYR A 116 15.65 11.25 20.94
CA TYR A 116 15.09 12.51 20.49
C TYR A 116 15.21 12.67 18.94
N VAL A 117 16.37 12.36 18.40
CA VAL A 117 16.56 12.45 16.94
C VAL A 117 16.15 11.16 16.23
N THR A 118 16.48 9.98 16.75
CA THR A 118 16.20 8.72 16.06
C THR A 118 14.72 8.44 15.96
N ASP A 119 13.99 8.50 17.06
CA ASP A 119 12.56 8.17 17.13
C ASP A 119 11.69 9.21 16.43
N ASN A 120 11.96 10.49 16.66
CA ASN A 120 11.20 11.55 15.99
C ASN A 120 11.45 11.54 14.47
N THR A 121 12.67 11.22 14.02
CA THR A 121 12.95 11.04 12.60
C THR A 121 12.14 9.88 12.02
N ASP A 122 12.12 8.72 12.67
CA ASP A 122 11.35 7.59 12.17
C ASP A 122 9.86 7.94 12.03
N LEU A 123 9.28 8.67 12.98
CA LEU A 123 7.87 9.15 12.89
C LEU A 123 7.65 10.11 11.72
N ILE A 124 8.61 11.01 11.45
CA ILE A 124 8.55 11.93 10.31
C ILE A 124 8.61 11.14 9.00
N LEU A 125 9.59 10.23 8.85
CA LEU A 125 9.76 9.44 7.64
C LEU A 125 8.57 8.50 7.41
N MET A 126 8.02 7.88 8.45
CA MET A 126 6.82 7.05 8.36
C MET A 126 5.61 7.86 7.89
N ARG A 127 5.40 9.07 8.42
CA ARG A 127 4.30 9.94 7.98
C ARG A 127 4.42 10.33 6.50
N GLU A 128 5.62 10.74 6.08
CA GLU A 128 5.89 11.09 4.69
C GLU A 128 5.76 9.86 3.76
N GLY A 129 6.27 8.72 4.19
CA GLY A 129 6.13 7.45 3.46
C GLY A 129 4.68 7.01 3.30
N LEU A 130 3.86 7.13 4.36
CA LEU A 130 2.41 6.88 4.27
C LEU A 130 1.73 7.85 3.29
N GLY A 131 2.20 9.10 3.23
CA GLY A 131 1.75 10.07 2.22
C GLY A 131 2.01 9.59 0.80
N LEU A 132 3.22 9.11 0.51
CA LEU A 132 3.56 8.54 -0.81
C LEU A 132 2.73 7.29 -1.15
N VAL A 133 2.48 6.42 -0.16
CA VAL A 133 1.62 5.23 -0.32
C VAL A 133 0.17 5.65 -0.62
N ARG A 134 -0.38 6.61 0.13
CA ARG A 134 -1.71 7.18 -0.11
C ARG A 134 -1.84 7.71 -1.54
N ASP A 135 -0.86 8.50 -1.98
CA ASP A 135 -0.90 9.14 -3.29
C ASP A 135 -0.92 8.10 -4.43
N ARG A 136 -0.17 7.00 -4.28
CA ARG A 136 -0.21 5.87 -5.23
C ARG A 136 -1.51 5.07 -5.16
N LEU A 137 -2.06 4.85 -3.97
CA LEU A 137 -3.36 4.19 -3.79
C LEU A 137 -4.47 4.95 -4.53
N VAL A 138 -4.48 6.28 -4.45
CA VAL A 138 -5.43 7.12 -5.20
C VAL A 138 -5.30 6.86 -6.70
N GLY A 139 -4.08 6.79 -7.23
CA GLY A 139 -3.84 6.46 -8.64
C GLY A 139 -4.35 5.07 -9.03
N VAL A 140 -4.13 4.04 -8.19
CA VAL A 140 -4.61 2.67 -8.41
C VAL A 140 -6.14 2.63 -8.40
N ILE A 141 -6.78 3.27 -7.42
CA ILE A 141 -8.25 3.38 -7.33
C ILE A 141 -8.81 4.06 -8.58
N ASP A 142 -8.21 5.15 -9.04
CA ASP A 142 -8.63 5.85 -10.24
C ASP A 142 -8.50 4.99 -11.51
N GLY A 143 -7.37 4.29 -11.67
CA GLY A 143 -7.13 3.37 -12.78
C GLY A 143 -8.15 2.24 -12.83
N LEU A 144 -8.36 1.54 -11.71
CA LEU A 144 -9.35 0.47 -11.59
C LEU A 144 -10.78 0.95 -11.78
N ALA A 145 -11.11 2.15 -11.30
CA ALA A 145 -12.43 2.74 -11.46
C ALA A 145 -12.72 3.08 -12.93
N ARG A 146 -11.74 3.59 -13.69
CA ARG A 146 -11.89 3.80 -15.14
C ARG A 146 -12.09 2.47 -15.88
N PHE A 147 -11.30 1.47 -15.54
CA PHE A 147 -11.44 0.12 -16.10
C PHE A 147 -12.81 -0.49 -15.77
N ALA A 148 -13.26 -0.38 -14.52
CA ALA A 148 -14.58 -0.86 -14.10
C ALA A 148 -15.72 -0.17 -14.86
N GLU A 149 -15.66 1.15 -15.06
CA GLU A 149 -16.65 1.91 -15.84
C GLU A 149 -16.67 1.47 -17.30
N GLN A 150 -15.51 1.32 -17.93
CA GLN A 150 -15.40 0.90 -19.32
C GLN A 150 -16.03 -0.47 -19.57
N TRP A 151 -15.89 -1.40 -18.66
CA TRP A 151 -16.28 -2.80 -18.82
C TRP A 151 -17.48 -3.21 -17.95
N LYS A 152 -18.23 -2.26 -17.41
CA LYS A 152 -19.35 -2.55 -16.49
C LYS A 152 -20.45 -3.40 -17.09
N ASP A 153 -20.62 -3.33 -18.42
CA ASP A 153 -21.69 -4.01 -19.13
C ASP A 153 -21.22 -5.31 -19.84
N LEU A 154 -19.92 -5.64 -19.84
CA LEU A 154 -19.39 -6.83 -20.51
C LEU A 154 -19.63 -8.08 -19.63
N PRO A 155 -20.53 -9.02 -20.05
CA PRO A 155 -20.77 -10.25 -19.33
C PRO A 155 -19.53 -11.15 -19.30
N CYS A 156 -19.25 -11.75 -18.16
CA CYS A 156 -18.24 -12.80 -18.02
C CYS A 156 -18.68 -13.84 -16.99
N LEU A 157 -18.01 -15.00 -16.98
CA LEU A 157 -18.27 -16.03 -15.97
C LEU A 157 -17.83 -15.55 -14.59
N GLY A 158 -18.72 -15.65 -13.61
CA GLY A 158 -18.38 -15.56 -12.20
C GLY A 158 -18.00 -16.94 -11.67
N TYR A 159 -16.91 -17.00 -10.89
CA TYR A 159 -16.39 -18.27 -10.36
C TYR A 159 -16.57 -18.31 -8.84
N THR A 160 -17.07 -19.44 -8.35
CA THR A 160 -17.01 -19.84 -6.94
C THR A 160 -16.32 -21.19 -6.85
N HIS A 161 -15.40 -21.37 -5.90
CA HIS A 161 -14.58 -22.58 -5.83
C HIS A 161 -13.80 -22.88 -7.12
N PHE A 162 -13.51 -21.82 -7.88
CA PHE A 162 -12.94 -21.85 -9.23
C PHE A 162 -13.77 -22.68 -10.25
N GLN A 163 -15.09 -22.77 -9.99
CA GLN A 163 -16.06 -23.36 -10.90
C GLN A 163 -17.01 -22.27 -11.42
N PRO A 164 -17.40 -22.30 -12.70
CA PRO A 164 -18.41 -21.37 -13.22
C PRO A 164 -19.70 -21.48 -12.39
N ALA A 165 -20.19 -20.35 -11.90
CA ALA A 165 -21.39 -20.27 -11.06
C ALA A 165 -22.51 -19.51 -11.79
N GLN A 166 -22.45 -18.18 -11.77
CA GLN A 166 -23.38 -17.29 -12.48
C GLN A 166 -22.59 -16.25 -13.25
N LEU A 167 -23.27 -15.50 -14.15
CA LEU A 167 -22.64 -14.40 -14.83
C LEU A 167 -22.41 -13.21 -13.88
N THR A 168 -21.35 -12.52 -14.13
CA THR A 168 -21.05 -11.18 -13.62
C THR A 168 -20.61 -10.30 -14.79
N THR A 169 -19.99 -9.13 -14.52
CA THR A 169 -19.33 -8.35 -15.56
C THR A 169 -17.85 -8.17 -15.25
N VAL A 170 -17.06 -7.94 -16.29
CA VAL A 170 -15.63 -7.62 -16.15
C VAL A 170 -15.46 -6.38 -15.26
N GLY A 171 -16.29 -5.35 -15.48
CA GLY A 171 -16.26 -4.15 -14.64
C GLY A 171 -16.65 -4.41 -13.20
N LYS A 172 -17.62 -5.30 -12.94
CA LYS A 172 -17.99 -5.65 -11.55
C LYS A 172 -16.85 -6.37 -10.84
N ARG A 173 -16.09 -7.22 -11.52
CA ARG A 173 -14.89 -7.87 -10.97
C ARG A 173 -13.84 -6.82 -10.60
N ALA A 174 -13.56 -5.87 -11.48
CA ALA A 174 -12.63 -4.79 -11.21
C ALA A 174 -13.10 -3.87 -10.07
N ALA A 175 -14.41 -3.68 -9.94
CA ALA A 175 -15.01 -2.93 -8.83
C ALA A 175 -14.74 -3.57 -7.46
N LEU A 176 -14.64 -4.91 -7.38
CA LEU A 176 -14.24 -5.60 -6.15
C LEU A 176 -12.79 -5.25 -5.77
N TRP A 177 -11.87 -5.33 -6.72
CA TRP A 177 -10.47 -4.93 -6.48
C TRP A 177 -10.36 -3.46 -6.08
N CYS A 178 -11.09 -2.58 -6.79
CA CYS A 178 -11.10 -1.15 -6.50
C CYS A 178 -11.57 -0.87 -5.06
N TYR A 179 -12.60 -1.57 -4.59
CA TYR A 179 -13.15 -1.37 -3.25
C TYR A 179 -12.20 -1.82 -2.15
N ASP A 180 -11.46 -2.92 -2.34
CA ASP A 180 -10.42 -3.36 -1.40
C ASP A 180 -9.36 -2.23 -1.21
N PHE A 181 -8.90 -1.59 -2.28
CA PHE A 181 -7.97 -0.46 -2.19
C PHE A 181 -8.58 0.81 -1.58
N VAL A 182 -9.89 1.02 -1.68
CA VAL A 182 -10.56 2.12 -0.96
C VAL A 182 -10.52 1.86 0.55
N LEU A 183 -10.73 0.62 1.00
CA LEU A 183 -10.58 0.25 2.41
C LEU A 183 -9.16 0.48 2.91
N ASP A 184 -8.15 0.12 2.10
CA ASP A 184 -6.74 0.38 2.40
C ASP A 184 -6.43 1.88 2.47
N LEU A 185 -6.98 2.69 1.55
CA LEU A 185 -6.80 4.14 1.57
C LEU A 185 -7.30 4.74 2.90
N HIS A 186 -8.48 4.35 3.35
CA HIS A 186 -9.03 4.82 4.62
C HIS A 186 -8.15 4.43 5.82
N GLU A 187 -7.59 3.20 5.80
CA GLU A 187 -6.67 2.77 6.85
C GLU A 187 -5.36 3.57 6.83
N ILE A 188 -4.77 3.82 5.66
CA ILE A 188 -3.57 4.65 5.53
C ILE A 188 -3.82 6.09 6.00
N GLU A 189 -4.94 6.70 5.60
CA GLU A 189 -5.34 8.05 6.08
C GLU A 189 -5.53 8.07 7.60
N HIS A 190 -6.18 7.03 8.15
CA HIS A 190 -6.33 6.89 9.59
C HIS A 190 -4.96 6.84 10.29
N ARG A 191 -3.99 6.09 9.77
CA ARG A 191 -2.64 6.04 10.36
C ARG A 191 -1.94 7.38 10.28
N ILE A 192 -2.00 8.08 9.16
CA ILE A 192 -1.44 9.44 9.02
C ILE A 192 -2.03 10.38 10.07
N GLY A 193 -3.35 10.39 10.21
CA GLY A 193 -4.06 11.28 11.14
C GLY A 193 -3.84 10.94 12.63
N ARG A 194 -3.36 9.74 12.94
CA ARG A 194 -3.11 9.29 14.32
C ARG A 194 -1.66 9.34 14.74
N LEU A 195 -0.75 9.62 13.80
CA LEU A 195 0.67 9.75 14.14
C LEU A 195 0.91 10.99 14.99
N ARG A 196 1.52 10.77 16.16
CA ARG A 196 1.94 11.79 17.09
C ARG A 196 3.45 11.89 17.14
N PHE A 197 3.93 13.07 17.45
CA PHE A 197 5.35 13.30 17.65
C PHE A 197 5.79 12.74 19.01
N ARG A 198 6.96 12.08 19.11
CA ARG A 198 7.46 11.61 20.40
C ARG A 198 7.74 12.77 21.34
N GLY A 199 8.30 13.86 20.83
CA GLY A 199 8.68 15.03 21.58
C GLY A 199 10.05 14.97 22.24
N ALA A 200 10.33 15.96 23.09
CA ALA A 200 11.53 16.11 23.91
C ALA A 200 11.31 15.49 25.30
N LYS A 201 11.36 14.17 25.40
CA LYS A 201 10.96 13.40 26.61
C LYS A 201 12.12 13.04 27.56
N GLY A 202 13.37 13.11 27.08
CA GLY A 202 14.57 12.73 27.86
C GLY A 202 14.79 11.22 27.94
N THR A 203 15.71 10.83 28.84
CA THR A 203 16.27 9.47 28.88
C THR A 203 15.27 8.40 29.28
N THR A 204 14.32 8.71 30.16
CA THR A 204 13.31 7.75 30.65
C THR A 204 11.86 8.26 30.41
N GLY A 205 11.69 9.28 29.58
CA GLY A 205 10.39 9.87 29.32
C GLY A 205 9.90 10.87 30.37
N THR A 206 10.65 11.12 31.42
CA THR A 206 10.28 11.97 32.54
C THR A 206 10.51 13.47 32.31
N GLN A 207 11.23 13.84 31.25
CA GLN A 207 11.68 15.21 30.94
C GLN A 207 12.55 15.86 32.04
N ALA A 208 13.16 15.05 32.90
CA ALA A 208 13.92 15.54 34.06
C ALA A 208 15.05 16.51 33.67
N SER A 209 15.80 16.24 32.60
CA SER A 209 16.86 17.13 32.10
C SER A 209 16.30 18.48 31.65
N PHE A 210 15.19 18.48 30.94
CA PHE A 210 14.53 19.71 30.48
C PHE A 210 13.92 20.47 31.65
N LEU A 211 13.33 19.78 32.65
CA LEU A 211 12.82 20.42 33.86
C LEU A 211 13.94 21.08 34.64
N SER A 212 15.10 20.48 34.73
CA SER A 212 16.30 21.05 35.33
C SER A 212 16.77 22.29 34.57
N LEU A 213 16.86 22.21 33.22
CA LEU A 213 17.23 23.37 32.38
C LEU A 213 16.30 24.56 32.56
N PHE A 214 15.00 24.33 32.69
CA PHE A 214 14.00 25.36 32.94
C PHE A 214 13.71 25.58 34.45
N ARG A 215 14.62 25.17 35.33
CA ARG A 215 14.56 25.45 36.79
C ARG A 215 13.26 25.07 37.45
N GLY A 216 12.68 23.93 37.07
CA GLY A 216 11.45 23.40 37.62
C GLY A 216 10.18 23.98 36.99
N ASP A 217 10.26 24.75 35.90
CA ASP A 217 9.09 25.31 35.22
C ASP A 217 8.43 24.25 34.34
N HIS A 218 7.42 23.56 34.86
CA HIS A 218 6.65 22.53 34.17
C HIS A 218 5.92 23.05 32.92
N GLU A 219 5.45 24.32 32.94
CA GLU A 219 4.73 24.90 31.81
C GLU A 219 5.66 25.15 30.62
N LYS A 220 6.88 25.61 30.86
CA LYS A 220 7.89 25.76 29.80
C LYS A 220 8.27 24.41 29.19
N VAL A 221 8.46 23.37 30.01
CA VAL A 221 8.79 22.01 29.51
C VAL A 221 7.63 21.45 28.69
N ARG A 222 6.39 21.67 29.11
CA ARG A 222 5.22 21.25 28.32
C ARG A 222 5.12 22.00 26.97
N LYS A 223 5.38 23.32 26.99
CA LYS A 223 5.42 24.15 25.78
C LYS A 223 6.57 23.77 24.86
N LEU A 224 7.72 23.36 25.40
CA LEU A 224 8.85 22.85 24.60
C LEU A 224 8.44 21.70 23.69
N ASP A 225 7.78 20.68 24.24
CA ASP A 225 7.26 19.55 23.45
C ASP A 225 6.36 20.00 22.30
N GLN A 226 5.43 20.90 22.58
CA GLN A 226 4.48 21.40 21.59
C GLN A 226 5.17 22.25 20.50
N LEU A 227 6.11 23.10 20.88
CA LEU A 227 6.84 23.94 19.94
C LEU A 227 7.67 23.11 18.99
N VAL A 228 8.43 22.15 19.50
CA VAL A 228 9.24 21.26 18.67
C VAL A 228 8.35 20.45 17.72
N ALA A 229 7.24 19.89 18.21
CA ALA A 229 6.29 19.16 17.37
C ALA A 229 5.78 20.03 16.20
N ARG A 230 5.31 21.25 16.48
CA ARG A 230 4.81 22.19 15.46
C ARG A 230 5.88 22.55 14.44
N LYS A 231 7.13 22.82 14.88
CA LYS A 231 8.26 23.08 13.97
C LYS A 231 8.56 21.91 13.04
N MET A 232 8.23 20.68 13.48
CA MET A 232 8.37 19.47 12.68
C MET A 232 7.07 19.03 12.00
N GLY A 233 6.04 19.90 12.01
CA GLY A 233 4.77 19.70 11.30
C GLY A 233 3.82 18.70 11.96
N PHE A 234 3.90 18.49 13.27
CA PHE A 234 2.95 17.68 14.05
C PHE A 234 2.10 18.55 14.95
N ASP A 235 0.80 18.26 14.99
CA ASP A 235 -0.15 18.98 15.85
C ASP A 235 -0.14 18.44 17.28
N GLU A 236 0.17 17.15 17.46
CA GLU A 236 0.10 16.45 18.72
C GLU A 236 1.41 15.75 19.08
N VAL A 237 1.68 15.67 20.38
CA VAL A 237 2.76 14.87 20.95
C VAL A 237 2.22 13.66 21.69
N GLU A 238 3.04 12.60 21.80
CA GLU A 238 2.70 11.47 22.65
C GLU A 238 2.51 11.92 24.11
N PRO A 239 1.39 11.58 24.75
CA PRO A 239 1.09 12.05 26.11
C PRO A 239 2.06 11.49 27.14
N VAL A 240 2.54 10.27 26.92
CA VAL A 240 3.49 9.56 27.78
C VAL A 240 4.37 8.63 26.95
N THR A 241 5.67 8.62 27.25
CA THR A 241 6.62 7.69 26.60
C THR A 241 7.62 7.21 27.64
N GLY A 242 8.35 6.13 27.35
CA GLY A 242 9.64 5.88 27.95
C GLY A 242 10.75 6.69 27.26
N GLN A 243 11.93 6.11 27.08
CA GLN A 243 12.94 6.73 26.24
C GLN A 243 12.50 6.76 24.76
N THR A 244 11.69 5.78 24.35
CA THR A 244 11.14 5.65 23.00
C THR A 244 9.62 5.87 23.00
N TYR A 245 9.05 6.18 21.83
CA TYR A 245 7.61 6.00 21.66
C TYR A 245 7.24 4.51 21.68
N SER A 246 5.97 4.19 21.91
CA SER A 246 5.51 2.79 21.91
C SER A 246 5.75 2.13 20.54
N ARG A 247 6.52 1.03 20.52
CA ARG A 247 6.78 0.25 19.28
C ARG A 247 5.51 -0.38 18.70
N LYS A 248 4.40 -0.30 19.43
CA LYS A 248 3.07 -0.63 18.90
C LYS A 248 2.68 0.24 17.69
N VAL A 249 3.18 1.47 17.62
CA VAL A 249 2.99 2.36 16.45
C VAL A 249 3.62 1.74 15.20
N ASP A 250 4.84 1.21 15.31
CA ASP A 250 5.50 0.52 14.20
C ASP A 250 4.68 -0.67 13.71
N THR A 251 4.18 -1.50 14.64
CA THR A 251 3.32 -2.65 14.31
C THR A 251 2.07 -2.21 13.55
N GLN A 252 1.41 -1.16 14.01
CA GLN A 252 0.20 -0.65 13.36
C GLN A 252 0.45 -0.16 11.94
N ILE A 253 1.57 0.54 11.72
CA ILE A 253 1.94 1.05 10.40
C ILE A 253 2.33 -0.09 9.47
N VAL A 254 3.21 -1.00 9.90
CA VAL A 254 3.64 -2.13 9.08
C VAL A 254 2.47 -3.05 8.74
N THR A 255 1.49 -3.21 9.65
CA THR A 255 0.25 -3.96 9.39
C THR A 255 -0.63 -3.26 8.36
N ALA A 256 -0.76 -1.93 8.40
CA ALA A 256 -1.52 -1.18 7.38
C ALA A 256 -0.87 -1.32 5.99
N LEU A 257 0.47 -1.25 5.91
CA LEU A 257 1.20 -1.50 4.66
C LEU A 257 1.02 -2.93 4.14
N ALA A 258 0.97 -3.91 5.05
CA ALA A 258 0.69 -5.29 4.70
C ALA A 258 -0.74 -5.47 4.19
N GLY A 259 -1.74 -4.75 4.74
CA GLY A 259 -3.11 -4.72 4.22
C GLY A 259 -3.18 -4.30 2.76
N VAL A 260 -2.48 -3.22 2.39
CA VAL A 260 -2.35 -2.82 0.97
C VAL A 260 -1.79 -3.95 0.11
N CYS A 261 -0.80 -4.69 0.63
CA CYS A 261 -0.22 -5.83 -0.06
C CYS A 261 -1.14 -7.05 -0.12
N GLU A 262 -2.07 -7.24 0.82
CA GLU A 262 -3.13 -8.26 0.75
C GLU A 262 -4.03 -8.00 -0.46
N SER A 263 -4.59 -6.81 -0.57
CA SER A 263 -5.44 -6.38 -1.70
C SER A 263 -4.70 -6.51 -3.03
N ALA A 264 -3.44 -6.09 -3.06
CA ALA A 264 -2.59 -6.19 -4.24
C ALA A 264 -2.35 -7.66 -4.65
N HIS A 265 -2.01 -8.53 -3.69
CA HIS A 265 -1.79 -9.95 -3.96
C HIS A 265 -3.05 -10.64 -4.49
N LYS A 266 -4.20 -10.31 -3.92
CA LYS A 266 -5.50 -10.82 -4.38
C LYS A 266 -5.78 -10.39 -5.82
N CYS A 267 -5.65 -9.11 -6.14
CA CYS A 267 -5.81 -8.59 -7.50
C CYS A 267 -4.84 -9.25 -8.49
N GLY A 268 -3.55 -9.33 -8.14
CA GLY A 268 -2.53 -9.97 -8.97
C GLY A 268 -2.77 -11.46 -9.18
N THR A 269 -3.32 -12.17 -8.20
CA THR A 269 -3.70 -13.59 -8.33
C THR A 269 -4.85 -13.74 -9.32
N ASP A 270 -5.90 -12.91 -9.21
CA ASP A 270 -7.02 -12.94 -10.15
C ASP A 270 -6.56 -12.64 -11.59
N LEU A 271 -5.69 -11.64 -11.77
CA LEU A 271 -5.13 -11.32 -13.10
C LEU A 271 -4.36 -12.49 -13.71
N ARG A 272 -3.57 -13.21 -12.91
CA ARG A 272 -2.85 -14.41 -13.38
C ARG A 272 -3.79 -15.53 -13.78
N LEU A 273 -4.90 -15.75 -13.05
CA LEU A 273 -5.94 -16.70 -13.41
C LEU A 273 -6.68 -16.28 -14.68
N LEU A 274 -6.98 -14.98 -14.82
CA LEU A 274 -7.65 -14.46 -16.03
C LEU A 274 -6.75 -14.49 -17.28
N ALA A 275 -5.44 -14.31 -17.09
CA ALA A 275 -4.48 -14.51 -18.17
C ALA A 275 -4.38 -15.98 -18.59
N HIS A 276 -4.48 -16.95 -17.65
CA HIS A 276 -4.59 -18.37 -17.96
C HIS A 276 -5.84 -18.68 -18.78
N GLU A 277 -6.97 -18.09 -18.45
CA GLU A 277 -8.22 -18.19 -19.21
C GLU A 277 -8.19 -17.39 -20.54
N GLN A 278 -7.12 -16.64 -20.81
CA GLN A 278 -6.98 -15.77 -21.97
C GLN A 278 -8.07 -14.69 -22.08
N GLU A 279 -8.68 -14.32 -20.95
CA GLU A 279 -9.74 -13.32 -20.87
C GLU A 279 -9.21 -11.91 -20.70
N ILE A 280 -8.16 -11.73 -19.88
CA ILE A 280 -7.53 -10.45 -19.57
C ILE A 280 -6.02 -10.66 -19.47
N ASP A 281 -5.26 -9.83 -20.19
CA ASP A 281 -3.81 -9.77 -20.11
C ASP A 281 -3.33 -8.48 -19.46
N GLU A 282 -2.15 -8.53 -18.82
CA GLU A 282 -1.42 -7.33 -18.40
C GLU A 282 -0.80 -6.64 -19.63
N PRO A 283 -0.46 -5.33 -19.58
CA PRO A 283 0.15 -4.64 -20.69
C PRO A 283 1.47 -5.31 -21.12
N PHE A 284 1.66 -5.43 -22.44
CA PHE A 284 2.84 -6.06 -23.03
C PHE A 284 3.46 -5.10 -24.05
N GLU A 285 4.69 -4.67 -23.83
CA GLU A 285 5.39 -3.73 -24.70
C GLU A 285 5.90 -4.40 -25.97
N ALA A 286 6.02 -3.63 -27.05
CA ALA A 286 6.38 -4.14 -28.36
C ALA A 286 7.72 -4.89 -28.41
N GLU A 287 8.69 -4.49 -27.60
CA GLU A 287 10.02 -5.11 -27.50
C GLU A 287 10.15 -6.08 -26.30
N GLN A 288 9.08 -6.25 -25.51
CA GLN A 288 9.11 -7.11 -24.35
C GLN A 288 9.21 -8.58 -24.74
N VAL A 289 10.13 -9.30 -24.08
CA VAL A 289 10.29 -10.76 -24.26
C VAL A 289 9.57 -11.49 -23.14
N GLY A 290 8.47 -12.16 -23.46
CA GLY A 290 7.68 -12.93 -22.48
C GLY A 290 8.30 -14.26 -22.08
N SER A 291 9.15 -14.85 -22.93
CA SER A 291 9.84 -16.11 -22.68
C SER A 291 11.09 -16.22 -23.55
N SER A 292 12.20 -16.63 -22.95
CA SER A 292 13.46 -16.84 -23.66
C SER A 292 13.45 -18.09 -24.59
N ALA A 293 12.55 -19.03 -24.34
CA ALA A 293 12.46 -20.28 -25.08
C ALA A 293 11.28 -20.33 -26.07
N MET A 294 10.19 -19.61 -25.79
CA MET A 294 8.94 -19.67 -26.55
C MET A 294 8.49 -18.26 -26.91
N ALA A 295 8.81 -17.80 -28.10
CA ALA A 295 8.58 -16.40 -28.52
C ALA A 295 7.11 -15.94 -28.49
N TYR A 296 6.16 -16.89 -28.63
CA TYR A 296 4.72 -16.60 -28.58
C TYR A 296 4.14 -16.47 -27.19
N LYS A 297 4.89 -16.87 -26.15
CA LYS A 297 4.38 -16.99 -24.78
C LYS A 297 4.36 -15.63 -24.08
N ARG A 298 3.19 -15.17 -23.71
CA ARG A 298 2.96 -14.00 -22.88
C ARG A 298 2.75 -14.42 -21.43
N ASN A 299 3.76 -14.27 -20.59
CA ASN A 299 3.62 -14.56 -19.15
C ASN A 299 3.15 -13.30 -18.41
N PRO A 300 2.26 -13.43 -17.40
CA PRO A 300 1.84 -12.30 -16.57
C PRO A 300 2.93 -11.94 -15.53
N MET A 301 4.11 -11.53 -16.03
CA MET A 301 5.32 -11.36 -15.21
C MET A 301 5.19 -10.22 -14.20
N ARG A 302 4.42 -9.16 -14.52
CA ARG A 302 4.19 -8.04 -13.61
C ARG A 302 3.29 -8.46 -12.46
N ALA A 303 2.21 -9.19 -12.74
CA ALA A 303 1.33 -9.76 -11.73
C ALA A 303 2.04 -10.81 -10.86
N GLU A 304 2.95 -11.62 -11.44
CA GLU A 304 3.78 -12.57 -10.68
C GLU A 304 4.75 -11.84 -9.73
N ARG A 305 5.44 -10.81 -10.21
CA ARG A 305 6.35 -9.97 -9.42
C ARG A 305 5.60 -9.24 -8.31
N LEU A 306 4.43 -8.68 -8.62
CA LEU A 306 3.54 -8.05 -7.66
C LEU A 306 3.18 -8.99 -6.52
N CYS A 307 2.71 -10.21 -6.82
CA CYS A 307 2.41 -11.23 -5.82
C CYS A 307 3.64 -11.63 -4.99
N SER A 308 4.82 -11.69 -5.61
CA SER A 308 6.06 -12.03 -4.93
C SER A 308 6.48 -10.94 -3.92
N LEU A 309 6.48 -9.67 -4.34
CA LEU A 309 6.82 -8.54 -3.46
C LEU A 309 5.78 -8.35 -2.35
N ALA A 310 4.49 -8.53 -2.67
CA ALA A 310 3.43 -8.47 -1.67
C ALA A 310 3.62 -9.53 -0.56
N ARG A 311 3.95 -10.78 -0.92
CA ARG A 311 4.26 -11.82 0.09
C ARG A 311 5.44 -11.46 0.99
N PHE A 312 6.46 -10.79 0.45
CA PHE A 312 7.57 -10.31 1.26
C PHE A 312 7.08 -9.33 2.34
N VAL A 313 6.28 -8.33 1.96
CA VAL A 313 5.75 -7.33 2.90
C VAL A 313 4.80 -7.98 3.92
N LEU A 314 3.95 -8.92 3.49
CA LEU A 314 3.04 -9.68 4.35
C LEU A 314 3.75 -10.44 5.49
N GLY A 315 5.03 -10.77 5.32
CA GLY A 315 5.85 -11.40 6.36
C GLY A 315 6.39 -10.43 7.44
N LEU A 316 6.39 -9.12 7.19
CA LEU A 316 7.05 -8.13 8.06
C LEU A 316 6.27 -7.76 9.35
N PRO A 317 4.93 -7.77 9.40
CA PRO A 317 4.18 -7.44 10.62
C PRO A 317 4.59 -8.27 11.84
N ALA A 318 4.94 -9.53 11.65
CA ALA A 318 5.39 -10.40 12.74
C ALA A 318 6.67 -9.88 13.42
N VAL A 319 7.62 -9.37 12.64
CA VAL A 319 8.87 -8.79 13.17
C VAL A 319 8.57 -7.53 13.98
N ALA A 320 7.71 -6.64 13.46
CA ALA A 320 7.31 -5.43 14.18
C ALA A 320 6.57 -5.75 15.49
N ALA A 321 5.63 -6.71 15.45
CA ALA A 321 4.85 -7.13 16.61
C ALA A 321 5.70 -7.78 17.69
N GLN A 322 6.63 -8.66 17.32
CA GLN A 322 7.58 -9.28 18.25
C GLN A 322 8.50 -8.22 18.86
N THR A 323 9.01 -7.28 18.07
CA THR A 323 9.83 -6.18 18.56
C THR A 323 9.07 -5.34 19.59
N ALA A 324 7.79 -5.04 19.35
CA ALA A 324 6.95 -4.30 20.29
C ALA A 324 6.69 -5.08 21.59
N ALA A 325 6.46 -6.40 21.50
CA ALA A 325 6.13 -7.25 22.62
C ALA A 325 7.33 -7.51 23.56
N THR A 326 8.55 -7.44 23.04
CA THR A 326 9.78 -7.77 23.81
C THR A 326 10.48 -6.54 24.37
N GLN A 327 9.88 -5.34 24.30
CA GLN A 327 10.47 -4.15 24.93
C GLN A 327 10.47 -4.26 26.46
N TRP A 328 11.58 -3.80 27.08
CA TRP A 328 11.77 -3.85 28.53
C TRP A 328 11.68 -2.47 29.15
N LEU A 329 10.82 -2.31 30.13
CA LEU A 329 10.69 -1.10 30.93
C LEU A 329 10.67 0.16 30.04
N GLU A 330 11.53 1.14 30.31
CA GLU A 330 11.58 2.40 29.55
C GLU A 330 12.43 2.30 28.27
N ARG A 331 13.30 1.28 28.13
CA ARG A 331 14.18 1.07 26.96
C ARG A 331 14.86 -0.28 26.96
N THR A 332 14.85 -0.94 25.82
CA THR A 332 15.86 -1.93 25.42
C THR A 332 16.37 -1.59 24.00
N LEU A 333 17.60 -1.98 23.66
CA LEU A 333 18.24 -1.64 22.39
C LEU A 333 18.01 -2.71 21.31
N ASP A 334 17.41 -3.84 21.62
CA ASP A 334 17.19 -4.95 20.69
C ASP A 334 16.24 -4.60 19.55
N ASP A 335 15.41 -3.58 19.74
CA ASP A 335 14.53 -3.02 18.70
C ASP A 335 15.31 -2.37 17.54
N SER A 336 16.47 -1.80 17.81
CA SER A 336 17.18 -0.89 16.91
C SER A 336 17.54 -1.54 15.57
N ALA A 337 18.18 -2.71 15.60
CA ALA A 337 18.57 -3.42 14.38
C ALA A 337 17.35 -3.91 13.58
N ALA A 338 16.36 -4.50 14.25
CA ALA A 338 15.15 -4.99 13.61
C ALA A 338 14.38 -3.85 12.91
N ARG A 339 14.24 -2.70 13.56
CA ARG A 339 13.53 -1.53 13.02
C ARG A 339 14.24 -0.90 11.82
N ARG A 340 15.58 -0.88 11.81
CA ARG A 340 16.37 -0.40 10.67
C ARG A 340 16.16 -1.24 9.40
N LEU A 341 15.68 -2.47 9.54
CA LEU A 341 15.34 -3.36 8.44
C LEU A 341 13.85 -3.30 8.11
N VAL A 342 12.98 -3.55 9.10
CA VAL A 342 11.56 -3.78 8.85
C VAL A 342 10.84 -2.53 8.35
N LEU A 343 11.13 -1.35 8.92
CA LEU A 343 10.45 -0.12 8.53
C LEU A 343 10.76 0.27 7.07
N PRO A 344 12.03 0.48 6.67
CA PRO A 344 12.32 0.83 5.28
C PRO A 344 11.83 -0.22 4.28
N GLN A 345 12.01 -1.52 4.59
CA GLN A 345 11.62 -2.59 3.68
C GLN A 345 10.11 -2.70 3.50
N ALA A 346 9.32 -2.44 4.55
CA ALA A 346 7.87 -2.40 4.44
C ALA A 346 7.40 -1.28 3.49
N PHE A 347 7.95 -0.08 3.63
CA PHE A 347 7.62 1.05 2.76
C PHE A 347 8.11 0.86 1.32
N LEU A 348 9.37 0.46 1.13
CA LEU A 348 9.95 0.20 -0.19
C LEU A 348 9.22 -0.93 -0.92
N GLY A 349 8.89 -2.01 -0.21
CA GLY A 349 8.14 -3.12 -0.78
C GLY A 349 6.73 -2.75 -1.19
N THR A 350 6.01 -2.02 -0.34
CA THR A 350 4.65 -1.54 -0.65
C THR A 350 4.65 -0.54 -1.81
N ASP A 351 5.61 0.38 -1.84
CA ASP A 351 5.79 1.30 -2.96
C ASP A 351 6.03 0.55 -4.28
N ALA A 352 6.90 -0.45 -4.28
CA ALA A 352 7.16 -1.28 -5.45
C ALA A 352 5.90 -2.03 -5.95
N VAL A 353 5.09 -2.56 -5.02
CA VAL A 353 3.82 -3.22 -5.33
C VAL A 353 2.83 -2.25 -5.97
N LEU A 354 2.68 -1.05 -5.41
CA LEU A 354 1.76 -0.03 -5.94
C LEU A 354 2.20 0.51 -7.30
N ARG A 355 3.52 0.63 -7.55
CA ARG A 355 4.06 0.99 -8.88
C ARG A 355 3.68 -0.04 -9.94
N LEU A 356 3.83 -1.33 -9.62
CA LEU A 356 3.40 -2.41 -10.50
C LEU A 356 1.90 -2.34 -10.79
N LEU A 357 1.07 -2.10 -9.76
CA LEU A 357 -0.37 -1.95 -9.95
C LEU A 357 -0.74 -0.74 -10.82
N LEU A 358 -0.11 0.41 -10.62
CA LEU A 358 -0.33 1.59 -11.46
C LEU A 358 -0.04 1.30 -12.93
N ASN A 359 1.07 0.62 -13.20
CA ASN A 359 1.44 0.22 -14.56
C ASN A 359 0.44 -0.79 -15.14
N VAL A 360 0.11 -1.85 -14.40
CA VAL A 360 -0.80 -2.91 -14.86
C VAL A 360 -2.20 -2.36 -15.11
N THR A 361 -2.76 -1.59 -14.16
CA THR A 361 -4.12 -1.05 -14.28
C THR A 361 -4.29 -0.01 -15.39
N ALA A 362 -3.20 0.64 -15.80
CA ALA A 362 -3.22 1.59 -16.92
C ALA A 362 -3.32 0.92 -18.29
N GLY A 363 -2.99 -0.37 -18.42
CA GLY A 363 -2.87 -1.04 -19.71
C GLY A 363 -3.47 -2.45 -19.78
N LEU A 364 -4.43 -2.82 -18.91
CA LEU A 364 -5.11 -4.11 -19.00
C LEU A 364 -5.79 -4.32 -20.35
N GLU A 365 -5.50 -5.43 -21.01
CA GLU A 365 -6.08 -5.85 -22.28
C GLU A 365 -7.20 -6.85 -22.04
N VAL A 366 -8.43 -6.54 -22.46
CA VAL A 366 -9.59 -7.44 -22.33
C VAL A 366 -9.87 -8.08 -23.68
N HIS A 367 -10.20 -9.37 -23.69
CA HIS A 367 -10.50 -10.16 -24.90
C HIS A 367 -11.99 -10.56 -24.97
N PRO A 368 -12.90 -9.66 -25.41
CA PRO A 368 -14.36 -9.91 -25.37
C PRO A 368 -14.79 -11.15 -26.14
N ALA A 369 -14.12 -11.47 -27.25
CA ALA A 369 -14.46 -12.67 -28.05
C ALA A 369 -14.14 -13.98 -27.31
N VAL A 370 -13.06 -14.02 -26.53
CA VAL A 370 -12.70 -15.19 -25.68
C VAL A 370 -13.72 -15.32 -24.55
N ILE A 371 -14.02 -14.20 -23.87
CA ILE A 371 -15.02 -14.16 -22.79
C ILE A 371 -16.38 -14.65 -23.32
N ALA A 372 -16.83 -14.15 -24.47
CA ALA A 372 -18.12 -14.56 -25.07
C ALA A 372 -18.15 -16.06 -25.39
N ARG A 373 -17.04 -16.65 -25.86
CA ARG A 373 -16.93 -18.09 -26.08
C ARG A 373 -17.08 -18.88 -24.78
N HIS A 374 -16.39 -18.47 -23.70
CA HIS A 374 -16.51 -19.14 -22.40
C HIS A 374 -17.92 -19.03 -21.82
N VAL A 375 -18.53 -17.85 -21.90
CA VAL A 375 -19.93 -17.63 -21.51
C VAL A 375 -20.86 -18.55 -22.31
N GLY A 376 -20.69 -18.61 -23.63
CA GLY A 376 -21.51 -19.45 -24.53
C GLY A 376 -21.47 -20.94 -24.20
N GLN A 377 -20.36 -21.47 -23.69
CA GLN A 377 -20.23 -22.86 -23.28
C GLN A 377 -21.03 -23.19 -22.01
N VAL A 378 -21.19 -22.24 -21.10
CA VAL A 378 -21.79 -22.46 -19.77
C VAL A 378 -23.21 -21.92 -19.66
N LEU A 379 -23.54 -20.85 -20.39
CA LEU A 379 -24.85 -20.18 -20.37
C LEU A 379 -26.02 -21.13 -20.57
N PRO A 380 -25.98 -22.14 -21.47
CA PRO A 380 -27.07 -23.11 -21.61
C PRO A 380 -27.46 -23.79 -20.28
N TYR A 381 -26.50 -24.09 -19.42
CA TYR A 381 -26.77 -24.68 -18.11
C TYR A 381 -27.39 -23.64 -17.15
N MET A 382 -26.90 -22.40 -17.15
CA MET A 382 -27.46 -21.32 -16.34
C MET A 382 -28.90 -20.98 -16.74
N ALA A 383 -29.21 -21.11 -18.03
CA ALA A 383 -30.53 -20.80 -18.57
C ALA A 383 -31.58 -21.86 -18.22
N THR A 384 -31.20 -23.03 -17.72
CA THR A 384 -32.13 -24.14 -17.46
C THR A 384 -33.26 -23.78 -16.51
N GLU A 385 -33.02 -22.97 -15.46
CA GLU A 385 -34.05 -22.50 -14.53
C GLU A 385 -35.09 -21.63 -15.25
N ASN A 386 -34.63 -20.65 -16.04
CA ASN A 386 -35.51 -19.76 -16.78
C ASN A 386 -36.33 -20.52 -17.84
N LEU A 387 -35.70 -21.51 -18.52
CA LEU A 387 -36.37 -22.39 -19.45
C LEU A 387 -37.41 -23.26 -18.77
N LEU A 388 -37.11 -23.82 -17.60
CA LEU A 388 -38.04 -24.55 -16.79
C LEU A 388 -39.28 -23.71 -16.45
N MET A 389 -39.07 -22.51 -15.93
CA MET A 389 -40.16 -21.61 -15.56
C MET A 389 -40.99 -21.14 -16.75
N ALA A 390 -40.35 -20.90 -17.91
CA ALA A 390 -41.06 -20.57 -19.13
C ALA A 390 -41.95 -21.70 -19.65
N ALA A 391 -41.49 -22.96 -19.53
CA ALA A 391 -42.24 -24.16 -19.90
C ALA A 391 -43.40 -24.39 -18.91
N VAL A 392 -43.19 -24.21 -17.61
CA VAL A 392 -44.25 -24.28 -16.58
C VAL A 392 -45.33 -23.21 -16.84
N ALA A 393 -44.95 -21.99 -17.19
CA ALA A 393 -45.93 -20.92 -17.51
C ALA A 393 -46.82 -21.27 -18.71
N LYS A 394 -46.38 -22.22 -19.56
CA LYS A 394 -47.18 -22.78 -20.65
C LYS A 394 -48.01 -24.02 -20.29
N GLY A 395 -48.07 -24.34 -19.02
CA GLY A 395 -48.91 -25.44 -18.50
C GLY A 395 -48.15 -26.78 -18.33
N GLY A 396 -46.85 -26.81 -18.50
CA GLY A 396 -46.05 -28.02 -18.28
C GLY A 396 -45.91 -28.37 -16.79
N ASP A 397 -45.80 -29.68 -16.49
CA ASP A 397 -45.53 -30.19 -15.16
C ASP A 397 -44.06 -29.90 -14.78
N ARG A 398 -43.86 -29.17 -13.69
CA ARG A 398 -42.52 -28.73 -13.24
C ARG A 398 -41.57 -29.92 -12.99
N GLN A 399 -42.02 -30.98 -12.41
CA GLN A 399 -41.16 -32.12 -12.06
C GLN A 399 -40.77 -32.93 -13.32
N ALA A 400 -41.72 -33.15 -14.22
CA ALA A 400 -41.46 -33.80 -15.49
C ALA A 400 -40.48 -32.97 -16.34
N LEU A 401 -40.68 -31.65 -16.42
CA LEU A 401 -39.80 -30.75 -17.13
C LEU A 401 -38.40 -30.71 -16.54
N HIS A 402 -38.28 -30.71 -15.21
CA HIS A 402 -36.99 -30.77 -14.53
C HIS A 402 -36.23 -32.06 -14.88
N GLU A 403 -36.89 -33.18 -14.93
CA GLU A 403 -36.27 -34.47 -15.32
C GLU A 403 -35.81 -34.45 -16.77
N VAL A 404 -36.59 -33.84 -17.67
CA VAL A 404 -36.18 -33.66 -19.08
C VAL A 404 -34.89 -32.83 -19.16
N ILE A 405 -34.86 -31.68 -18.45
CA ILE A 405 -33.67 -30.82 -18.41
C ILE A 405 -32.46 -31.60 -17.85
N ARG A 406 -32.64 -32.30 -16.73
CA ARG A 406 -31.57 -33.09 -16.10
C ARG A 406 -30.98 -34.12 -17.07
N ARG A 407 -31.81 -34.86 -17.75
CA ARG A 407 -31.38 -35.87 -18.73
C ARG A 407 -30.62 -35.27 -19.88
N HIS A 408 -31.09 -34.15 -20.49
CA HIS A 408 -30.41 -33.49 -21.59
C HIS A 408 -29.11 -32.81 -21.11
N SER A 409 -29.07 -32.25 -19.90
CA SER A 409 -27.86 -31.66 -19.30
C SER A 409 -26.77 -32.72 -19.10
N HIS A 410 -27.13 -33.91 -18.59
CA HIS A 410 -26.18 -35.02 -18.47
C HIS A 410 -25.63 -35.48 -19.81
N ALA A 411 -26.49 -35.61 -20.84
CA ALA A 411 -26.08 -36.00 -22.16
C ALA A 411 -25.11 -34.96 -22.79
N ALA A 412 -25.47 -33.69 -22.76
CA ALA A 412 -24.61 -32.62 -23.27
C ALA A 412 -23.27 -32.53 -22.52
N THR A 413 -23.27 -32.75 -21.20
CA THR A 413 -22.04 -32.79 -20.41
C THR A 413 -21.15 -33.97 -20.77
N ALA A 414 -21.73 -35.14 -21.04
CA ALA A 414 -20.98 -36.33 -21.50
C ALA A 414 -20.33 -36.06 -22.84
N GLU A 415 -21.04 -35.48 -23.81
CA GLU A 415 -20.50 -35.13 -25.12
C GLU A 415 -19.33 -34.16 -25.03
N LEU A 416 -19.44 -33.11 -24.18
CA LEU A 416 -18.33 -32.16 -23.95
C LEU A 416 -17.11 -32.86 -23.35
N LYS A 417 -17.29 -33.82 -22.42
CA LYS A 417 -16.19 -34.60 -21.85
C LYS A 417 -15.57 -35.56 -22.84
N GLU A 418 -16.32 -35.99 -23.84
CA GLU A 418 -15.83 -36.81 -24.95
C GLU A 418 -15.19 -35.99 -26.07
N GLY A 419 -15.15 -34.67 -25.96
CA GLY A 419 -14.44 -33.77 -26.85
C GLY A 419 -15.31 -33.00 -27.84
N ALA A 420 -16.64 -32.94 -27.63
CA ALA A 420 -17.49 -32.08 -28.44
C ALA A 420 -17.09 -30.59 -28.26
N SER A 421 -17.05 -29.87 -29.35
CA SER A 421 -16.66 -28.43 -29.37
C SER A 421 -17.75 -27.47 -28.87
N GLU A 422 -19.00 -27.92 -28.91
CA GLU A 422 -20.18 -27.09 -28.58
C GLU A 422 -21.09 -27.77 -27.54
N ASN A 423 -21.76 -26.94 -26.74
CA ASN A 423 -22.74 -27.40 -25.80
C ASN A 423 -24.09 -27.62 -26.49
N THR A 424 -24.49 -28.91 -26.68
CA THR A 424 -25.70 -29.31 -27.40
C THR A 424 -26.99 -29.14 -26.59
N LEU A 425 -26.95 -28.75 -25.29
CA LEU A 425 -28.11 -28.69 -24.42
C LEU A 425 -29.27 -27.86 -25.00
N THR A 426 -28.95 -26.68 -25.52
CA THR A 426 -29.94 -25.79 -26.14
C THR A 426 -30.66 -26.45 -27.29
N GLN A 427 -29.93 -27.06 -28.23
CA GLN A 427 -30.47 -27.77 -29.39
C GLN A 427 -31.36 -28.93 -28.95
N ARG A 428 -30.92 -29.68 -27.95
CA ARG A 428 -31.69 -30.80 -27.39
C ARG A 428 -33.03 -30.36 -26.79
N LEU A 429 -33.02 -29.25 -26.04
CA LEU A 429 -34.25 -28.69 -25.46
C LEU A 429 -35.18 -28.09 -26.54
N GLN A 430 -34.64 -27.42 -27.57
CA GLN A 430 -35.43 -26.90 -28.68
C GLN A 430 -36.19 -28.00 -29.47
N THR A 431 -35.62 -29.20 -29.56
CA THR A 431 -36.21 -30.33 -30.29
C THR A 431 -37.07 -31.24 -29.42
N ASP A 432 -37.05 -31.06 -28.08
CA ASP A 432 -37.85 -31.87 -27.16
C ASP A 432 -39.31 -31.41 -27.16
N PRO A 433 -40.31 -32.34 -27.33
CA PRO A 433 -41.73 -32.01 -27.30
C PRO A 433 -42.17 -31.25 -26.02
N ALA A 434 -41.53 -31.48 -24.89
CA ALA A 434 -41.85 -30.83 -23.63
C ALA A 434 -41.57 -29.32 -23.62
N PHE A 435 -40.77 -28.81 -24.57
CA PHE A 435 -40.40 -27.40 -24.71
C PHE A 435 -41.00 -26.74 -25.95
N VAL A 436 -41.97 -27.37 -26.58
CA VAL A 436 -42.68 -26.78 -27.73
C VAL A 436 -43.26 -25.40 -27.36
N GLY A 437 -42.94 -24.40 -28.19
CA GLY A 437 -43.38 -23.02 -28.00
C GLY A 437 -42.63 -22.24 -26.92
N VAL A 438 -41.63 -22.79 -26.27
CA VAL A 438 -40.70 -22.05 -25.41
C VAL A 438 -39.63 -21.41 -26.30
N ASP A 439 -39.41 -20.10 -26.17
CA ASP A 439 -38.34 -19.41 -26.87
C ASP A 439 -37.02 -19.68 -26.13
N VAL A 440 -36.36 -20.78 -26.52
CA VAL A 440 -35.08 -21.18 -25.93
C VAL A 440 -33.97 -20.18 -26.26
N THR A 441 -34.04 -19.57 -27.45
CA THR A 441 -33.01 -18.60 -27.90
C THR A 441 -33.04 -17.32 -27.06
N ALA A 442 -34.22 -16.82 -26.74
CA ALA A 442 -34.36 -15.64 -25.88
C ALA A 442 -33.83 -15.86 -24.46
N ALA A 443 -33.76 -17.12 -23.99
CA ALA A 443 -33.19 -17.46 -22.69
C ALA A 443 -31.65 -17.44 -22.70
N LEU A 444 -31.02 -17.38 -23.87
CA LEU A 444 -29.56 -17.37 -24.02
C LEU A 444 -28.97 -15.95 -24.14
N ASP A 445 -29.75 -14.91 -23.87
CA ASP A 445 -29.21 -13.55 -23.78
C ASP A 445 -28.46 -13.37 -22.45
N PRO A 446 -27.11 -13.20 -22.48
CA PRO A 446 -26.31 -13.06 -21.24
C PRO A 446 -26.75 -11.87 -20.38
N ALA A 447 -27.29 -10.81 -20.98
CA ALA A 447 -27.71 -9.61 -20.25
C ALA A 447 -28.80 -9.90 -19.20
N ARG A 448 -29.57 -10.95 -19.39
CA ARG A 448 -30.65 -11.38 -18.47
C ARG A 448 -30.13 -12.00 -17.17
N TYR A 449 -28.82 -12.34 -17.10
CA TYR A 449 -28.21 -13.05 -15.96
C TYR A 449 -27.23 -12.19 -15.16
N LEU A 450 -27.10 -10.91 -15.49
CA LEU A 450 -26.15 -9.98 -14.83
C LEU A 450 -26.65 -9.44 -13.49
N GLY A 451 -27.96 -9.61 -13.22
CA GLY A 451 -28.56 -9.00 -12.03
C GLY A 451 -28.32 -7.50 -11.99
N ARG A 452 -27.81 -6.99 -10.86
CA ARG A 452 -27.48 -5.59 -10.64
C ARG A 452 -26.00 -5.27 -10.87
N ALA A 453 -25.21 -6.15 -11.49
CA ALA A 453 -23.77 -5.93 -11.61
C ALA A 453 -23.39 -4.57 -12.24
N PRO A 454 -23.98 -4.13 -13.37
CA PRO A 454 -23.68 -2.82 -13.93
C PRO A 454 -24.09 -1.65 -13.03
N GLN A 455 -25.22 -1.76 -12.35
CA GLN A 455 -25.71 -0.73 -11.42
C GLN A 455 -24.81 -0.64 -10.19
N GLN A 456 -24.38 -1.76 -9.64
CA GLN A 456 -23.46 -1.78 -8.49
C GLN A 456 -22.12 -1.13 -8.84
N VAL A 457 -21.62 -1.28 -10.06
CA VAL A 457 -20.44 -0.54 -10.52
C VAL A 457 -20.69 0.96 -10.50
N LYS A 458 -21.80 1.42 -11.09
CA LYS A 458 -22.18 2.85 -11.11
C LYS A 458 -22.31 3.43 -9.70
N GLU A 459 -22.98 2.70 -8.80
CA GLU A 459 -23.16 3.10 -7.40
C GLU A 459 -21.80 3.22 -6.70
N LEU A 460 -20.91 2.22 -6.82
CA LEU A 460 -19.55 2.30 -6.26
C LEU A 460 -18.80 3.54 -6.78
N LEU A 461 -18.85 3.78 -8.09
CA LEU A 461 -18.12 4.89 -8.70
C LEU A 461 -18.65 6.24 -8.24
N SER A 462 -19.97 6.41 -8.12
CA SER A 462 -20.60 7.67 -7.74
C SER A 462 -20.56 7.94 -6.23
N GLU A 463 -20.74 6.92 -5.40
CA GLU A 463 -20.90 7.09 -3.95
C GLU A 463 -19.59 6.93 -3.18
N VAL A 464 -18.66 6.12 -3.69
CA VAL A 464 -17.43 5.78 -3.01
C VAL A 464 -16.20 6.38 -3.68
N VAL A 465 -16.05 6.19 -5.00
CA VAL A 465 -14.85 6.63 -5.72
C VAL A 465 -14.88 8.13 -6.02
N ALA A 466 -16.04 8.70 -6.36
CA ALA A 466 -16.13 10.12 -6.69
C ALA A 466 -15.69 11.06 -5.53
N PRO A 467 -16.01 10.79 -4.25
CA PRO A 467 -15.44 11.54 -3.13
C PRO A 467 -13.91 11.49 -3.08
N VAL A 468 -13.31 10.30 -3.27
CA VAL A 468 -11.85 10.14 -3.32
C VAL A 468 -11.23 10.95 -4.46
N ARG A 469 -11.81 10.86 -5.66
CA ARG A 469 -11.36 11.66 -6.82
C ARG A 469 -11.48 13.16 -6.58
N SER A 470 -12.54 13.61 -5.93
CA SER A 470 -12.72 15.02 -5.58
C SER A 470 -11.67 15.51 -4.59
N GLN A 471 -11.41 14.74 -3.54
CA GLN A 471 -10.43 15.06 -2.51
C GLN A 471 -9.00 15.11 -3.06
N TYR A 472 -8.67 14.22 -3.99
CA TYR A 472 -7.33 14.03 -4.53
C TYR A 472 -7.24 14.33 -6.04
N ALA A 473 -7.96 15.35 -6.52
CA ALA A 473 -8.06 15.66 -7.95
C ALA A 473 -6.68 15.87 -8.64
N HIS A 474 -5.68 16.34 -7.91
CA HIS A 474 -4.33 16.54 -8.40
C HIS A 474 -3.49 15.26 -8.57
N LEU A 475 -3.98 14.12 -8.07
CA LEU A 475 -3.33 12.81 -8.12
C LEU A 475 -3.96 11.85 -9.13
N LEU A 476 -4.91 12.31 -9.93
CA LEU A 476 -5.60 11.46 -10.91
C LEU A 476 -4.75 11.24 -12.17
N ASN A 477 -5.12 10.20 -12.93
CA ASN A 477 -4.44 9.81 -14.19
C ASN A 477 -2.95 9.48 -14.03
N GLN A 478 -2.55 8.98 -12.86
CA GLN A 478 -1.19 8.51 -12.65
C GLN A 478 -0.92 7.24 -13.47
N SER A 479 0.28 7.16 -14.00
CA SER A 479 0.88 5.94 -14.53
C SER A 479 2.32 5.86 -14.04
N ASP A 480 2.89 4.68 -13.98
CA ASP A 480 4.29 4.50 -13.58
C ASP A 480 5.03 3.71 -14.66
N GLU A 481 6.19 4.22 -15.07
CA GLU A 481 7.11 3.50 -15.95
C GLU A 481 7.99 2.58 -15.09
N LEU A 482 8.00 1.31 -15.43
CA LEU A 482 8.79 0.31 -14.73
C LEU A 482 10.18 0.21 -15.37
N ALA A 483 11.21 0.17 -14.54
CA ALA A 483 12.58 -0.04 -15.04
C ALA A 483 12.83 -1.49 -15.49
N VAL A 484 12.03 -2.44 -15.01
CA VAL A 484 12.15 -3.89 -15.26
C VAL A 484 10.83 -4.59 -15.18
#